data_88c695a2b2946250b2ee7b5d79e32e19
#
_entry.id   88c695a2b2946250b2ee7b5d79e32e19
#
_cell.length_a   1.000
_cell.length_b   1.000
_cell.length_c   1.000
_cell.angle_alpha   90.00
_cell.angle_beta   90.00
_cell.angle_gamma   90.00
#
_symmetry.space_group_name_H-M   'P 1'
#
loop_
_entity.id
_entity.type
_entity.pdbx_description
1 polymer ?
#
loop_
_entity_poly.entity_id
_entity_poly.type
_entity_poly.pdbx_seq_one_letter_code
_entity_poly.pdbx_strand_id
1 'polypeptide(L)'
;MQPTEIESILRAALPLDEIYAKGNDGSHFQVIVVGALFDGMSRVKKQQIVYAPLMEHIASNAIHALSIKAFTPDEWKREKKFILPS
;
A
#
# COMPACT_ATOMS: atom_id res chain seq x y z
N MET A 1 -8.88 2.69 12.74
CA MET A 1 -7.81 1.77 12.30
C MET A 1 -6.48 2.48 12.36
N GLN A 2 -5.42 1.77 12.72
CA GLN A 2 -4.08 2.35 12.76
C GLN A 2 -3.29 1.97 11.49
N PRO A 3 -2.35 2.84 11.06
CA PRO A 3 -1.52 2.49 9.89
C PRO A 3 -0.77 1.18 10.05
N THR A 4 -0.33 0.84 11.27
CA THR A 4 0.36 -0.43 11.54
C THR A 4 -0.52 -1.64 11.29
N GLU A 5 -1.84 -1.51 11.48
CA GLU A 5 -2.78 -2.60 11.17
C GLU A 5 -2.84 -2.86 9.67
N ILE A 6 -2.85 -1.78 8.87
CA ILE A 6 -2.84 -1.89 7.41
C ILE A 6 -1.55 -2.59 6.94
N GLU A 7 -0.42 -2.22 7.51
CA GLU A 7 0.86 -2.86 7.19
C GLU A 7 0.83 -4.34 7.50
N SER A 8 0.30 -4.71 8.66
CA SER A 8 0.21 -6.12 9.07
C SER A 8 -0.67 -6.92 8.13
N ILE A 9 -1.83 -6.38 7.76
CA ILE A 9 -2.76 -7.05 6.84
C ILE A 9 -2.09 -7.29 5.48
N LEU A 10 -1.44 -6.28 4.96
CA LEU A 10 -0.80 -6.38 3.65
C LEU A 10 0.42 -7.30 3.65
N ARG A 11 1.22 -7.29 4.72
CA ARG A 11 2.34 -8.22 4.84
C ARG A 11 1.88 -9.67 4.89
N ALA A 12 0.76 -9.93 5.56
CA ALA A 12 0.22 -11.28 5.65
C ALA A 12 -0.35 -11.76 4.31
N ALA A 13 -0.85 -10.85 3.48
CA ALA A 13 -1.53 -11.19 2.24
C ALA A 13 -0.61 -11.22 1.02
N LEU A 14 0.44 -10.40 1.00
CA LEU A 14 1.28 -10.18 -0.19
C LEU A 14 2.76 -10.32 0.14
N PRO A 15 3.57 -10.88 -0.78
CA PRO A 15 5.03 -10.99 -0.58
C PRO A 15 5.70 -9.64 -0.88
N LEU A 16 5.64 -8.72 0.07
CA LEU A 16 6.18 -7.38 -0.07
C LEU A 16 7.60 -7.29 0.49
N ASP A 17 8.46 -6.51 -0.18
CA ASP A 17 9.79 -6.19 0.32
C ASP A 17 9.73 -5.04 1.30
N GLU A 18 8.91 -4.03 1.01
CA GLU A 18 8.74 -2.87 1.87
C GLU A 18 7.28 -2.43 1.86
N ILE A 19 6.85 -1.86 2.96
CA ILE A 19 5.53 -1.28 3.09
C ILE A 19 5.59 -0.08 4.03
N TYR A 20 4.93 0.99 3.65
CA TYR A 20 4.81 2.20 4.45
C TYR A 20 3.36 2.64 4.44
N ALA A 21 2.76 2.75 5.61
CA ALA A 21 1.40 3.24 5.75
C ALA A 21 1.39 4.41 6.72
N LYS A 22 0.63 5.45 6.37
CA LYS A 22 0.45 6.61 7.24
C LYS A 22 -0.98 7.12 7.16
N GLY A 23 -1.43 7.74 8.24
CA GLY A 23 -2.74 8.35 8.32
C GLY A 23 -2.81 9.20 9.59
N ASN A 24 -3.49 10.35 9.52
CA ASN A 24 -3.51 11.30 10.60
C ASN A 24 -4.79 11.25 11.43
N ASP A 25 -5.89 10.77 10.87
CA ASP A 25 -7.21 10.83 11.49
C ASP A 25 -7.83 9.45 11.75
N GLY A 26 -7.12 8.37 11.48
CA GLY A 26 -7.62 7.02 11.68
C GLY A 26 -8.56 6.50 10.61
N SER A 27 -8.87 7.29 9.57
CA SER A 27 -9.77 6.85 8.50
C SER A 27 -9.28 7.14 7.09
N HIS A 28 -8.34 8.08 6.92
CA HIS A 28 -7.74 8.41 5.62
C HIS A 28 -6.28 7.98 5.62
N PHE A 29 -5.90 7.13 4.67
CA PHE A 29 -4.58 6.50 4.68
C PHE A 29 -3.86 6.62 3.35
N GLN A 30 -2.54 6.69 3.43
CA GLN A 30 -1.65 6.60 2.29
C GLN A 30 -0.75 5.39 2.48
N VAL A 31 -0.65 4.56 1.46
CA VAL A 31 0.12 3.31 1.52
C VAL A 31 1.08 3.24 0.34
N ILE A 32 2.32 2.91 0.63
CA ILE A 32 3.33 2.61 -0.37
C ILE A 32 3.73 1.16 -0.18
N VAL A 33 3.67 0.38 -1.25
CA VAL A 33 4.07 -1.04 -1.22
C VAL A 33 5.11 -1.28 -2.30
N VAL A 34 6.12 -2.07 -1.95
CA VAL A 34 7.22 -2.41 -2.84
C VAL A 34 7.36 -3.93 -2.91
N GLY A 35 7.37 -4.47 -4.11
CA GLY A 35 7.55 -5.91 -4.26
C GLY A 35 7.73 -6.32 -5.71
N ALA A 36 8.50 -7.38 -5.91
CA ALA A 36 8.74 -7.94 -7.24
C ALA A 36 7.46 -8.48 -7.88
N LEU A 37 6.44 -8.80 -7.07
CA LEU A 37 5.15 -9.28 -7.59
C LEU A 37 4.49 -8.29 -8.54
N PHE A 38 4.81 -7.00 -8.43
CA PHE A 38 4.20 -5.96 -9.26
C PHE A 38 4.83 -5.87 -10.65
N ASP A 39 5.91 -6.61 -10.90
CA ASP A 39 6.57 -6.57 -12.19
C ASP A 39 5.63 -7.06 -13.30
N GLY A 40 5.58 -6.31 -14.40
CA GLY A 40 4.70 -6.64 -15.52
C GLY A 40 3.24 -6.32 -15.32
N MET A 41 2.83 -5.81 -14.17
CA MET A 41 1.44 -5.47 -13.90
C MET A 41 1.11 -4.05 -14.36
N SER A 42 -0.12 -3.88 -14.88
CA SER A 42 -0.67 -2.56 -15.15
C SER A 42 -0.93 -1.82 -13.84
N ARG A 43 -1.07 -0.51 -13.93
CA ARG A 43 -1.41 0.32 -12.76
C ARG A 43 -2.71 -0.15 -12.10
N VAL A 44 -3.74 -0.45 -12.90
CA VAL A 44 -5.02 -0.93 -12.40
C VAL A 44 -4.87 -2.25 -11.67
N LYS A 45 -4.09 -3.18 -12.22
CA LYS A 45 -3.87 -4.48 -11.61
C LYS A 45 -3.16 -4.36 -10.27
N LYS A 46 -2.15 -3.52 -10.18
CA LYS A 46 -1.45 -3.24 -8.91
C LYS A 46 -2.42 -2.74 -7.85
N GLN A 47 -3.29 -1.80 -8.21
CA GLN A 47 -4.30 -1.25 -7.30
C GLN A 47 -5.25 -2.34 -6.81
N GLN A 48 -5.77 -3.17 -7.71
CA GLN A 48 -6.71 -4.24 -7.38
C GLN A 48 -6.12 -5.23 -6.38
N ILE A 49 -4.86 -5.63 -6.59
CA ILE A 49 -4.19 -6.60 -5.73
C ILE A 49 -3.99 -6.05 -4.31
N VAL A 50 -3.67 -4.78 -4.18
CA VAL A 50 -3.48 -4.16 -2.87
C VAL A 50 -4.80 -3.88 -2.18
N TYR A 51 -5.83 -3.48 -2.92
CA TYR A 51 -7.16 -3.26 -2.36
C TYR A 51 -7.80 -4.54 -1.81
N ALA A 52 -7.60 -5.68 -2.48
CA ALA A 52 -8.31 -6.92 -2.15
C ALA A 52 -8.21 -7.31 -0.67
N PRO A 53 -7.02 -7.32 -0.04
CA PRO A 53 -6.92 -7.68 1.39
C PRO A 53 -7.58 -6.67 2.33
N LEU A 54 -7.85 -5.45 1.84
CA LEU A 54 -8.38 -4.37 2.66
C LEU A 54 -9.89 -4.13 2.44
N MET A 55 -10.52 -4.90 1.57
CA MET A 55 -11.91 -4.65 1.16
C MET A 55 -12.90 -4.69 2.32
N GLU A 56 -12.74 -5.60 3.26
CA GLU A 56 -13.63 -5.67 4.43
C GLU A 56 -13.57 -4.39 5.26
N HIS A 57 -12.38 -3.83 5.41
CA HIS A 57 -12.17 -2.61 6.18
C HIS A 57 -12.68 -1.37 5.45
N ILE A 58 -12.65 -1.40 4.13
CA ILE A 58 -13.25 -0.34 3.31
C ILE A 58 -14.77 -0.43 3.39
N ALA A 59 -15.33 -1.64 3.26
CA ALA A 59 -16.77 -1.86 3.32
C ALA A 59 -17.37 -1.50 4.69
N SER A 60 -16.62 -1.71 5.77
CA SER A 60 -17.07 -1.39 7.13
C SER A 60 -16.83 0.08 7.53
N ASN A 61 -16.27 0.88 6.63
CA ASN A 61 -15.90 2.28 6.88
C ASN A 61 -14.76 2.47 7.89
N ALA A 62 -14.02 1.43 8.20
CA ALA A 62 -12.79 1.58 9.00
C ALA A 62 -11.74 2.34 8.20
N ILE A 63 -11.78 2.21 6.88
CA ILE A 63 -10.96 2.99 5.94
C ILE A 63 -11.92 3.77 5.06
N HIS A 64 -11.93 5.12 5.18
CA HIS A 64 -12.77 5.99 4.38
C HIS A 64 -12.13 6.35 3.04
N ALA A 65 -10.84 6.62 3.06
CA ALA A 65 -10.09 6.97 1.86
C ALA A 65 -8.72 6.30 1.91
N LEU A 66 -8.28 5.77 0.78
CA LEU A 66 -7.04 5.03 0.67
C LEU A 66 -6.33 5.39 -0.62
N SER A 67 -5.11 5.90 -0.49
CA SER A 67 -4.24 6.19 -1.62
C SER A 67 -3.12 5.13 -1.63
N ILE A 68 -2.93 4.47 -2.76
CA ILE A 68 -1.96 3.40 -2.90
C ILE A 68 -0.96 3.74 -3.99
N LYS A 69 0.32 3.56 -3.68
CA LYS A 69 1.41 3.60 -4.65
C LYS A 69 2.14 2.27 -4.58
N ALA A 70 2.19 1.54 -5.68
CA ALA A 70 2.81 0.23 -5.77
C ALA A 70 3.99 0.27 -6.73
N PHE A 71 5.13 -0.21 -6.28
CA PHE A 71 6.38 -0.18 -7.05
C PHE A 71 7.05 -1.54 -7.08
N THR A 72 7.74 -1.84 -8.18
CA THR A 72 8.76 -2.88 -8.18
C THR A 72 9.98 -2.35 -7.42
N PRO A 73 10.90 -3.23 -6.97
CA PRO A 73 12.13 -2.77 -6.32
C PRO A 73 12.94 -1.78 -7.15
N ASP A 74 13.01 -2.00 -8.47
CA ASP A 74 13.75 -1.10 -9.35
C ASP A 74 13.07 0.27 -9.46
N GLU A 75 11.74 0.28 -9.60
CA GLU A 75 10.98 1.53 -9.61
C GLU A 75 11.17 2.29 -8.29
N TRP A 76 11.15 1.57 -7.16
CA TRP A 76 11.30 2.17 -5.86
C TRP A 76 12.66 2.83 -5.66
N LYS A 77 13.73 2.24 -6.18
CA LYS A 77 15.05 2.86 -6.12
C LYS A 77 15.08 4.25 -6.75
N ARG A 78 14.31 4.45 -7.82
CA ARG A 78 14.23 5.74 -8.50
C ARG A 78 13.29 6.71 -7.80
N GLU A 79 12.18 6.20 -7.24
CA GLU A 79 11.10 7.04 -6.74
C GLU A 79 11.21 7.41 -5.26
N LYS A 80 11.88 6.59 -4.45
CA LYS A 80 11.87 6.80 -2.99
C LYS A 80 12.45 8.14 -2.57
N LYS A 81 13.42 8.66 -3.28
CA LYS A 81 14.03 9.95 -2.96
C LYS A 81 13.07 11.13 -3.14
N PHE A 82 12.01 10.94 -3.92
CA PHE A 82 10.99 11.97 -4.13
C PHE A 82 9.80 11.80 -3.19
N ILE A 83 9.62 10.62 -2.62
CA ILE A 83 8.43 10.26 -1.85
C ILE A 83 8.72 10.24 -0.35
N LEU A 84 9.84 9.62 0.06
CA LEU A 84 10.24 9.56 1.46
C LEU A 84 11.14 10.74 1.80
N PRO A 85 10.98 11.31 3.02
CA PRO A 85 11.93 12.33 3.51
C PRO A 85 13.32 11.72 3.58
N SER A 86 14.29 12.48 3.14
CA SER A 86 15.68 12.03 3.21
C SER A 86 16.20 12.08 4.65
#